data_0e9c2b61e810d9b9cf8a650c47e134a3
#
_entry.id   0e9c2b61e810d9b9cf8a650c47e134a3
#
_cell.length_a   1.000
_cell.length_b   1.000
_cell.length_c   1.000
_cell.angle_alpha   90.00
_cell.angle_beta   90.00
_cell.angle_gamma   90.00
#
_symmetry.space_group_name_H-M   'P 1'
#
loop_
_entity.id
_entity.type
_entity.pdbx_description
1 polymer ?
#
loop_
_entity_poly.entity_id
_entity_poly.type
_entity_poly.pdbx_seq_one_letter_code
_entity_poly.pdbx_strand_id
1 'polypeptide(L)'
;RYFGPIDGHDIDALMNTLEGVKNLKGPRLVHCITQKGKGFPAGEHGEKWHALPPGHDPATGKQRKTSSANSAYTAVFGEALVELAKENPRLVAITGAMPSGTGTGAFAKAHPDRFFDVGIAEGHAVTFAAGLATKGIRPVCAIYSTFLQRAYDNVIHDVAIQSLPVIFAMDRAGLVGEDGPTHMGLYDIAYMLAVPGMVVTAPKNATEMIGLLRSALARKEGPFCLRYPRDATPDAIGPIAKIEAIPHASWEIVRKPQAVADAEKGIAILAVGTMVLPSIAAAELLGADAPVTVVNCRYLKPHDEKMLDAILRENKKILVVEEGTVVNGFGAHMASVIATIDPSAHVVAHGVPDEFIEQAPRTKQLAAAGLDAIGISMRVRLAFGLETGRSSRLRAI
;
A
#
# COMPACT_ATOMS: atom_id res chain seq x y z
N ARG A 1 -39.03 6.57 -18.47
CA ARG A 1 -39.11 7.82 -19.26
C ARG A 1 -37.78 8.57 -19.16
N TYR A 2 -37.37 9.20 -20.27
CA TYR A 2 -36.14 9.96 -20.39
C TYR A 2 -36.45 11.48 -20.44
N PHE A 3 -35.66 12.25 -19.70
CA PHE A 3 -35.71 13.72 -19.65
C PHE A 3 -34.30 14.27 -19.81
N GLY A 4 -34.05 14.99 -20.89
CA GLY A 4 -32.72 15.53 -21.17
C GLY A 4 -32.40 15.54 -22.69
N PRO A 5 -31.14 15.91 -23.05
CA PRO A 5 -30.08 16.37 -22.18
C PRO A 5 -30.37 17.75 -21.56
N ILE A 6 -29.98 17.97 -20.31
CA ILE A 6 -30.14 19.22 -19.57
C ILE A 6 -28.74 19.75 -19.23
N ASP A 7 -28.52 21.06 -19.34
CA ASP A 7 -27.28 21.64 -18.81
C ASP A 7 -27.26 21.53 -17.28
N GLY A 8 -26.39 20.66 -16.75
CA GLY A 8 -26.25 20.44 -15.33
C GLY A 8 -25.59 21.59 -14.55
N HIS A 9 -25.18 22.66 -15.23
CA HIS A 9 -24.71 23.91 -14.62
C HIS A 9 -25.76 25.02 -14.60
N ASP A 10 -26.89 24.80 -15.27
CA ASP A 10 -28.06 25.68 -15.19
C ASP A 10 -28.99 25.20 -14.06
N ILE A 11 -28.90 25.86 -12.92
CA ILE A 11 -29.69 25.51 -11.73
C ILE A 11 -31.18 25.67 -11.98
N ASP A 12 -31.60 26.69 -12.71
CA ASP A 12 -33.01 26.95 -12.97
C ASP A 12 -33.61 25.86 -13.91
N ALA A 13 -32.88 25.48 -14.94
CA ALA A 13 -33.26 24.39 -15.82
C ALA A 13 -33.36 23.04 -15.06
N LEU A 14 -32.43 22.76 -14.16
CA LEU A 14 -32.45 21.59 -13.30
C LEU A 14 -33.68 21.60 -12.37
N MET A 15 -33.92 22.72 -11.69
CA MET A 15 -35.04 22.87 -10.76
C MET A 15 -36.38 22.68 -11.50
N ASN A 16 -36.58 23.34 -12.64
CA ASN A 16 -37.80 23.23 -13.44
C ASN A 16 -38.03 21.78 -13.94
N THR A 17 -36.95 21.10 -14.36
CA THR A 17 -37.03 19.72 -14.78
C THR A 17 -37.42 18.80 -13.65
N LEU A 18 -36.73 18.92 -12.48
CA LEU A 18 -37.00 18.10 -11.30
C LEU A 18 -38.42 18.33 -10.78
N GLU A 19 -38.92 19.59 -10.78
CA GLU A 19 -40.30 19.93 -10.44
C GLU A 19 -41.29 19.22 -11.38
N GLY A 20 -41.04 19.26 -12.68
CA GLY A 20 -41.90 18.63 -13.69
C GLY A 20 -41.96 17.10 -13.61
N VAL A 21 -40.88 16.46 -13.14
CA VAL A 21 -40.82 14.97 -13.11
C VAL A 21 -41.09 14.37 -11.75
N LYS A 22 -41.03 15.14 -10.66
CA LYS A 22 -41.10 14.59 -9.29
C LYS A 22 -42.33 13.78 -8.98
N ASN A 23 -43.48 14.15 -9.56
CA ASN A 23 -44.78 13.50 -9.33
C ASN A 23 -45.15 12.42 -10.36
N LEU A 24 -44.31 12.20 -11.38
CA LEU A 24 -44.55 11.17 -12.37
C LEU A 24 -44.36 9.76 -11.77
N LYS A 25 -45.21 8.81 -12.14
CA LYS A 25 -45.05 7.42 -11.69
C LYS A 25 -44.09 6.64 -12.61
N GLY A 26 -43.46 5.63 -12.07
CA GLY A 26 -42.53 4.73 -12.75
C GLY A 26 -41.08 5.26 -12.84
N PRO A 27 -40.16 4.48 -13.45
CA PRO A 27 -38.76 4.86 -13.60
C PRO A 27 -38.60 6.13 -14.46
N ARG A 28 -37.68 7.02 -14.00
CA ARG A 28 -37.35 8.27 -14.68
C ARG A 28 -35.84 8.40 -14.77
N LEU A 29 -35.33 8.68 -15.96
CA LEU A 29 -33.93 9.02 -16.20
C LEU A 29 -33.86 10.51 -16.51
N VAL A 30 -33.23 11.27 -15.60
CA VAL A 30 -32.91 12.68 -15.83
C VAL A 30 -31.44 12.73 -16.23
N HIS A 31 -31.20 13.14 -17.50
CA HIS A 31 -29.84 13.18 -18.05
C HIS A 31 -29.30 14.62 -17.99
N CYS A 32 -28.35 14.85 -17.09
CA CYS A 32 -27.67 16.12 -16.95
C CYS A 32 -26.27 16.02 -17.57
N ILE A 33 -25.91 17.00 -18.41
CA ILE A 33 -24.55 17.12 -18.95
C ILE A 33 -23.81 18.15 -18.11
N THR A 34 -22.66 17.75 -17.59
CA THR A 34 -21.80 18.62 -16.78
C THR A 34 -20.38 18.66 -17.35
N GLN A 35 -19.69 19.77 -17.12
CA GLN A 35 -18.26 19.91 -17.38
C GLN A 35 -17.54 20.02 -16.05
N LYS A 36 -16.61 19.10 -15.80
CA LYS A 36 -15.80 19.10 -14.58
C LYS A 36 -14.96 20.37 -14.47
N GLY A 37 -15.07 21.06 -13.33
CA GLY A 37 -14.34 22.31 -13.11
C GLY A 37 -14.94 23.57 -13.74
N LYS A 38 -16.16 23.49 -14.35
CA LYS A 38 -16.83 24.64 -14.96
C LYS A 38 -16.98 25.81 -13.98
N GLY A 39 -16.70 27.01 -14.45
CA GLY A 39 -16.69 28.23 -13.65
C GLY A 39 -15.36 28.53 -12.94
N PHE A 40 -14.39 27.62 -13.04
CA PHE A 40 -13.03 27.83 -12.55
C PHE A 40 -12.03 27.64 -13.71
N PRO A 41 -11.53 28.73 -14.34
CA PRO A 41 -10.75 28.62 -15.59
C PRO A 41 -9.54 27.70 -15.52
N ALA A 42 -8.86 27.63 -14.36
CA ALA A 42 -7.75 26.69 -14.17
C ALA A 42 -8.22 25.22 -14.03
N GLY A 43 -9.49 25.01 -13.71
CA GLY A 43 -10.09 23.68 -13.48
C GLY A 43 -10.77 23.09 -14.72
N GLU A 44 -11.14 23.90 -15.68
CA GLU A 44 -11.90 23.46 -16.87
C GLU A 44 -11.11 22.50 -17.79
N HIS A 45 -9.78 22.51 -17.68
CA HIS A 45 -8.88 21.71 -18.51
C HIS A 45 -7.93 20.80 -17.73
N GLY A 46 -8.15 20.62 -16.42
CA GLY A 46 -7.22 19.89 -15.56
C GLY A 46 -7.85 18.82 -14.69
N GLU A 47 -7.32 17.60 -14.76
CA GLU A 47 -7.75 16.46 -13.92
C GLU A 47 -7.60 16.73 -12.39
N LYS A 48 -6.77 17.71 -12.00
CA LYS A 48 -6.36 17.94 -10.61
C LYS A 48 -7.31 18.80 -9.78
N TRP A 49 -8.31 19.44 -10.42
CA TRP A 49 -9.05 20.55 -9.79
C TRP A 49 -10.38 20.15 -9.12
N HIS A 50 -10.78 18.91 -9.19
CA HIS A 50 -12.00 18.44 -8.54
C HIS A 50 -11.84 18.15 -7.04
N ALA A 51 -10.59 18.08 -6.55
CA ALA A 51 -10.25 17.99 -5.15
C ALA A 51 -9.03 18.87 -4.91
N LEU A 52 -9.27 20.12 -4.52
CA LEU A 52 -8.19 21.11 -4.28
C LEU A 52 -7.45 20.75 -2.99
N PRO A 53 -6.15 20.42 -3.05
CA PRO A 53 -5.37 20.22 -1.83
C PRO A 53 -5.23 21.54 -1.05
N PRO A 54 -5.01 21.49 0.27
CA PRO A 54 -4.76 22.67 1.08
C PRO A 54 -3.61 23.54 0.53
N GLY A 55 -3.72 24.86 0.65
CA GLY A 55 -2.66 25.79 0.23
C GLY A 55 -2.71 26.22 -1.23
N HIS A 56 -3.83 26.01 -1.93
CA HIS A 56 -4.06 26.63 -3.24
C HIS A 56 -4.36 28.13 -3.13
N ASP A 57 -3.83 28.87 -4.10
CA ASP A 57 -4.28 30.24 -4.36
C ASP A 57 -5.59 30.15 -5.19
N PRO A 58 -6.73 30.59 -4.64
CA PRO A 58 -8.01 30.49 -5.32
C PRO A 58 -8.11 31.35 -6.58
N ALA A 59 -7.30 32.40 -6.72
CA ALA A 59 -7.33 33.29 -7.89
C ALA A 59 -6.52 32.74 -9.07
N THR A 60 -5.38 32.09 -8.79
CA THR A 60 -4.46 31.61 -9.85
C THR A 60 -4.49 30.10 -10.01
N GLY A 61 -5.13 29.37 -9.10
CA GLY A 61 -5.10 27.92 -9.07
C GLY A 61 -3.71 27.31 -8.78
N LYS A 62 -2.72 28.12 -8.45
CA LYS A 62 -1.37 27.64 -8.18
C LYS A 62 -1.26 27.09 -6.76
N GLN A 63 -0.78 25.87 -6.63
CA GLN A 63 -0.46 25.30 -5.34
C GLN A 63 0.80 25.96 -4.78
N ARG A 64 0.75 26.45 -3.55
CA ARG A 64 1.96 26.83 -2.82
C ARG A 64 2.82 25.58 -2.70
N LYS A 65 4.06 25.64 -3.20
CA LYS A 65 5.01 24.52 -3.07
C LYS A 65 5.23 24.25 -1.58
N THR A 66 4.62 23.22 -1.06
CA THR A 66 5.09 22.59 0.17
C THR A 66 6.29 21.72 -0.23
N SER A 67 7.48 22.17 0.10
CA SER A 67 8.69 21.40 -0.12
C SER A 67 8.73 20.24 0.87
N SER A 68 8.17 19.09 0.53
CA SER A 68 8.69 17.86 1.12
C SER A 68 10.09 17.65 0.52
N ALA A 69 11.09 17.40 1.35
CA ALA A 69 12.46 17.18 0.89
C ALA A 69 12.58 15.92 0.01
N ASN A 70 11.64 15.00 0.12
CA ASN A 70 11.62 13.71 -0.54
C ASN A 70 10.40 13.54 -1.46
N SER A 71 10.56 12.75 -2.51
CA SER A 71 9.49 12.41 -3.47
C SER A 71 8.46 11.48 -2.85
N ALA A 72 7.23 11.49 -3.36
CA ALA A 72 6.22 10.50 -2.97
C ALA A 72 6.53 9.13 -3.60
N TYR A 73 6.18 8.03 -2.92
CA TYR A 73 6.30 6.67 -3.46
C TYR A 73 5.66 6.52 -4.85
N THR A 74 4.48 7.08 -5.04
CA THR A 74 3.77 7.10 -6.34
C THR A 74 4.58 7.73 -7.46
N ALA A 75 5.28 8.85 -7.20
CA ALA A 75 6.12 9.52 -8.19
C ALA A 75 7.35 8.67 -8.53
N VAL A 76 8.01 8.13 -7.51
CA VAL A 76 9.17 7.24 -7.66
C VAL A 76 8.80 5.98 -8.43
N PHE A 77 7.65 5.39 -8.15
CA PHE A 77 7.15 4.23 -8.89
C PHE A 77 6.98 4.54 -10.38
N GLY A 78 6.37 5.69 -10.70
CA GLY A 78 6.20 6.13 -12.09
C GLY A 78 7.53 6.34 -12.82
N GLU A 79 8.50 6.98 -12.17
CA GLU A 79 9.87 7.16 -12.70
C GLU A 79 10.58 5.82 -12.88
N ALA A 80 10.43 4.91 -11.92
CA ALA A 80 10.99 3.56 -11.99
C ALA A 80 10.43 2.76 -13.16
N LEU A 81 9.12 2.83 -13.41
CA LEU A 81 8.52 2.17 -14.57
C LEU A 81 9.09 2.67 -15.90
N VAL A 82 9.27 3.99 -16.05
CA VAL A 82 9.85 4.59 -17.24
C VAL A 82 11.28 4.11 -17.46
N GLU A 83 12.09 4.10 -16.40
CA GLU A 83 13.49 3.67 -16.47
C GLU A 83 13.60 2.16 -16.78
N LEU A 84 12.84 1.33 -16.08
CA LEU A 84 12.85 -0.12 -16.27
C LEU A 84 12.28 -0.57 -17.62
N ALA A 85 11.42 0.24 -18.23
CA ALA A 85 10.90 -0.01 -19.58
C ALA A 85 11.95 0.08 -20.68
N LYS A 86 13.06 0.80 -20.43
CA LYS A 86 14.21 0.85 -21.37
C LYS A 86 14.90 -0.51 -21.46
N GLU A 87 14.99 -1.19 -20.33
CA GLU A 87 15.60 -2.53 -20.21
C GLU A 87 14.60 -3.65 -20.58
N ASN A 88 13.30 -3.39 -20.46
CA ASN A 88 12.23 -4.37 -20.65
C ASN A 88 11.22 -3.91 -21.71
N PRO A 89 11.46 -4.17 -23.00
CA PRO A 89 10.55 -3.75 -24.09
C PRO A 89 9.16 -4.40 -24.01
N ARG A 90 9.01 -5.49 -23.28
CA ARG A 90 7.74 -6.19 -23.04
C ARG A 90 6.97 -5.68 -21.84
N LEU A 91 7.50 -4.72 -21.06
CA LEU A 91 6.81 -4.12 -19.93
C LEU A 91 5.66 -3.26 -20.46
N VAL A 92 4.46 -3.47 -19.93
CA VAL A 92 3.28 -2.63 -20.14
C VAL A 92 2.69 -2.21 -18.80
N ALA A 93 2.11 -1.03 -18.73
CA ALA A 93 1.42 -0.54 -17.54
C ALA A 93 -0.09 -0.43 -17.80
N ILE A 94 -0.87 -0.90 -16.82
CA ILE A 94 -2.33 -0.91 -16.86
C ILE A 94 -2.84 -0.23 -15.60
N THR A 95 -3.85 0.64 -15.73
CA THR A 95 -4.52 1.27 -14.59
C THR A 95 -6.02 1.37 -14.82
N GLY A 96 -6.78 1.59 -13.74
CA GLY A 96 -8.23 1.76 -13.76
C GLY A 96 -8.62 3.22 -13.48
N ALA A 97 -8.61 4.10 -14.49
CA ALA A 97 -8.94 5.53 -14.39
C ALA A 97 -8.08 6.36 -13.41
N MET A 98 -6.85 5.90 -13.11
CA MET A 98 -6.00 6.54 -12.09
C MET A 98 -4.54 6.76 -12.54
N PRO A 99 -4.27 7.30 -13.75
CA PRO A 99 -2.90 7.44 -14.23
C PRO A 99 -2.05 8.39 -13.36
N SER A 100 -2.63 9.49 -12.88
CA SER A 100 -1.95 10.40 -11.97
C SER A 100 -1.82 9.83 -10.56
N GLY A 101 -2.85 9.15 -10.08
CA GLY A 101 -2.92 8.59 -8.73
C GLY A 101 -1.98 7.40 -8.49
N THR A 102 -1.68 6.63 -9.54
CA THR A 102 -0.75 5.49 -9.48
C THR A 102 0.65 5.83 -10.01
N GLY A 103 0.89 7.07 -10.45
CA GLY A 103 2.17 7.48 -11.05
C GLY A 103 2.39 7.00 -12.49
N THR A 104 1.48 6.20 -13.05
CA THR A 104 1.61 5.64 -14.41
C THR A 104 1.47 6.68 -15.51
N GLY A 105 1.03 7.91 -15.19
CA GLY A 105 0.96 9.03 -16.13
C GLY A 105 2.32 9.41 -16.75
N ALA A 106 3.43 9.22 -16.03
CA ALA A 106 4.78 9.39 -16.57
C ALA A 106 5.08 8.32 -17.64
N PHE A 107 4.71 7.07 -17.35
CA PHE A 107 4.86 5.96 -18.28
C PHE A 107 3.99 6.13 -19.54
N ALA A 108 2.75 6.58 -19.38
CA ALA A 108 1.83 6.87 -20.49
C ALA A 108 2.41 7.89 -21.48
N LYS A 109 3.09 8.92 -20.97
CA LYS A 109 3.76 9.94 -21.80
C LYS A 109 5.01 9.39 -22.52
N ALA A 110 5.81 8.57 -21.84
CA ALA A 110 7.05 8.02 -22.39
C ALA A 110 6.81 6.84 -23.34
N HIS A 111 5.77 6.05 -23.09
CA HIS A 111 5.45 4.80 -23.79
C HIS A 111 3.96 4.66 -24.07
N PRO A 112 3.32 5.54 -24.88
CA PRO A 112 1.87 5.56 -25.10
C PRO A 112 1.33 4.23 -25.66
N ASP A 113 2.10 3.54 -26.51
CA ASP A 113 1.70 2.25 -27.11
C ASP A 113 1.77 1.06 -26.12
N ARG A 114 2.28 1.27 -24.91
CA ARG A 114 2.44 0.26 -23.86
C ARG A 114 1.69 0.62 -22.58
N PHE A 115 0.84 1.62 -22.65
CA PHE A 115 0.01 2.08 -21.54
C PHE A 115 -1.48 1.86 -21.85
N PHE A 116 -2.22 1.34 -20.87
CA PHE A 116 -3.64 1.07 -20.99
C PHE A 116 -4.38 1.59 -19.76
N ASP A 117 -5.30 2.52 -19.98
CA ASP A 117 -6.29 2.92 -18.98
C ASP A 117 -7.62 2.28 -19.35
N VAL A 118 -8.09 1.37 -18.52
CA VAL A 118 -9.31 0.59 -18.76
C VAL A 118 -10.57 1.26 -18.19
N GLY A 119 -10.47 2.48 -17.68
CA GLY A 119 -11.53 3.12 -16.92
C GLY A 119 -11.72 2.45 -15.54
N ILE A 120 -12.86 2.70 -14.88
CA ILE A 120 -13.18 2.10 -13.57
C ILE A 120 -13.66 0.65 -13.78
N ALA A 121 -12.72 -0.21 -14.14
CA ALA A 121 -12.97 -1.60 -14.50
C ALA A 121 -11.81 -2.52 -14.07
N GLU A 122 -11.56 -2.61 -12.77
CA GLU A 122 -10.41 -3.31 -12.18
C GLU A 122 -10.40 -4.81 -12.54
N GLY A 123 -11.57 -5.46 -12.58
CA GLY A 123 -11.68 -6.85 -13.04
C GLY A 123 -11.21 -7.02 -14.49
N HIS A 124 -11.61 -6.11 -15.39
CA HIS A 124 -11.12 -6.10 -16.77
C HIS A 124 -9.59 -5.87 -16.84
N ALA A 125 -9.06 -4.95 -16.02
CA ALA A 125 -7.61 -4.70 -15.96
C ALA A 125 -6.83 -5.99 -15.68
N VAL A 126 -7.28 -6.78 -14.70
CA VAL A 126 -6.62 -8.03 -14.30
C VAL A 126 -6.74 -9.11 -15.37
N THR A 127 -7.94 -9.32 -15.91
CA THR A 127 -8.17 -10.31 -17.00
C THR A 127 -7.37 -9.92 -18.26
N PHE A 128 -7.33 -8.64 -18.62
CA PHE A 128 -6.54 -8.14 -19.74
C PHE A 128 -5.03 -8.37 -19.52
N ALA A 129 -4.54 -8.08 -18.29
CA ALA A 129 -3.16 -8.39 -17.92
C ALA A 129 -2.83 -9.89 -18.04
N ALA A 130 -3.74 -10.75 -17.59
CA ALA A 130 -3.61 -12.20 -17.74
C ALA A 130 -3.45 -12.59 -19.22
N GLY A 131 -4.32 -12.08 -20.09
CA GLY A 131 -4.24 -12.31 -21.54
C GLY A 131 -2.90 -11.86 -22.14
N LEU A 132 -2.40 -10.69 -21.78
CA LEU A 132 -1.09 -10.20 -22.21
C LEU A 132 0.06 -11.09 -21.72
N ALA A 133 -0.01 -11.54 -20.47
CA ALA A 133 1.02 -12.39 -19.88
C ALA A 133 1.14 -13.75 -20.59
N THR A 134 0.04 -14.32 -21.12
CA THR A 134 0.08 -15.57 -21.92
C THR A 134 0.92 -15.44 -23.19
N LYS A 135 1.15 -14.22 -23.67
CA LYS A 135 1.99 -13.91 -24.84
C LYS A 135 3.38 -13.42 -24.48
N GLY A 136 3.78 -13.59 -23.24
CA GLY A 136 5.11 -13.22 -22.74
C GLY A 136 5.30 -11.70 -22.50
N ILE A 137 4.21 -10.92 -22.53
CA ILE A 137 4.24 -9.53 -22.09
C ILE A 137 4.41 -9.50 -20.56
N ARG A 138 4.94 -8.39 -20.03
CA ARG A 138 5.19 -8.18 -18.61
C ARG A 138 4.24 -7.10 -18.09
N PRO A 139 2.97 -7.43 -17.79
CA PRO A 139 2.00 -6.44 -17.37
C PRO A 139 2.20 -6.06 -15.91
N VAL A 140 2.14 -4.75 -15.65
CA VAL A 140 2.08 -4.14 -14.33
C VAL A 140 0.71 -3.50 -14.17
N CYS A 141 -0.15 -4.12 -13.35
CA CYS A 141 -1.44 -3.58 -12.94
C CYS A 141 -1.22 -2.63 -11.77
N ALA A 142 -1.25 -1.33 -12.03
CA ALA A 142 -1.14 -0.29 -11.02
C ALA A 142 -2.55 0.16 -10.59
N ILE A 143 -3.00 -0.35 -9.46
CA ILE A 143 -4.35 -0.16 -8.91
C ILE A 143 -4.22 0.09 -7.41
N TYR A 144 -5.07 0.97 -6.84
CA TYR A 144 -5.08 1.17 -5.39
C TYR A 144 -5.42 -0.12 -4.64
N SER A 145 -4.77 -0.35 -3.52
CA SER A 145 -4.98 -1.53 -2.67
C SER A 145 -6.47 -1.81 -2.43
N THR A 146 -7.22 -0.80 -2.00
CA THR A 146 -8.66 -0.95 -1.73
C THR A 146 -9.48 -1.27 -2.99
N PHE A 147 -9.10 -0.75 -4.17
CA PHE A 147 -9.88 -0.97 -5.40
C PHE A 147 -9.58 -2.31 -6.07
N LEU A 148 -8.40 -2.88 -5.82
CA LEU A 148 -8.09 -4.22 -6.34
C LEU A 148 -8.98 -5.32 -5.73
N GLN A 149 -9.65 -5.05 -4.62
CA GLN A 149 -10.67 -5.95 -4.04
C GLN A 149 -11.77 -6.30 -5.05
N ARG A 150 -12.14 -5.38 -5.97
CA ARG A 150 -13.13 -5.64 -7.04
C ARG A 150 -12.69 -6.68 -8.05
N ALA A 151 -11.39 -6.94 -8.14
CA ALA A 151 -10.80 -7.87 -9.07
C ALA A 151 -10.22 -9.12 -8.39
N TYR A 152 -10.54 -9.37 -7.11
CA TYR A 152 -9.96 -10.45 -6.35
C TYR A 152 -10.23 -11.82 -6.97
N ASP A 153 -11.45 -12.05 -7.48
CA ASP A 153 -11.77 -13.26 -8.23
C ASP A 153 -10.88 -13.39 -9.48
N ASN A 154 -10.70 -12.32 -10.26
CA ASN A 154 -9.87 -12.34 -11.47
C ASN A 154 -8.37 -12.58 -11.12
N VAL A 155 -7.89 -12.08 -9.97
CA VAL A 155 -6.53 -12.37 -9.50
C VAL A 155 -6.34 -13.87 -9.28
N ILE A 156 -7.33 -14.55 -8.69
CA ILE A 156 -7.29 -16.00 -8.46
C ILE A 156 -7.50 -16.76 -9.76
N HIS A 157 -8.64 -16.53 -10.41
CA HIS A 157 -9.12 -17.33 -11.54
C HIS A 157 -8.28 -17.12 -12.80
N ASP A 158 -8.05 -15.84 -13.17
CA ASP A 158 -7.43 -15.53 -14.47
C ASP A 158 -5.90 -15.54 -14.41
N VAL A 159 -5.32 -15.24 -13.24
CA VAL A 159 -3.87 -15.07 -13.09
C VAL A 159 -3.23 -16.21 -12.28
N ALA A 160 -3.66 -16.44 -11.03
CA ALA A 160 -2.94 -17.31 -10.12
C ALA A 160 -3.08 -18.79 -10.50
N ILE A 161 -4.26 -19.27 -10.88
CA ILE A 161 -4.50 -20.65 -11.33
C ILE A 161 -3.61 -21.00 -12.53
N GLN A 162 -3.34 -20.04 -13.40
CA GLN A 162 -2.51 -20.21 -14.59
C GLN A 162 -1.02 -19.89 -14.34
N SER A 163 -0.64 -19.54 -13.11
CA SER A 163 0.71 -19.10 -12.74
C SER A 163 1.28 -17.99 -13.64
N LEU A 164 0.44 -17.07 -14.07
CA LEU A 164 0.85 -15.99 -14.99
C LEU A 164 1.65 -14.91 -14.25
N PRO A 165 2.74 -14.40 -14.86
CA PRO A 165 3.64 -13.43 -14.23
C PRO A 165 3.11 -11.99 -14.33
N VAL A 166 1.94 -11.75 -13.75
CA VAL A 166 1.33 -10.43 -13.62
C VAL A 166 1.85 -9.75 -12.35
N ILE A 167 2.22 -8.47 -12.45
CA ILE A 167 2.68 -7.66 -11.32
C ILE A 167 1.53 -6.76 -10.88
N PHE A 168 1.10 -6.90 -9.64
CA PHE A 168 0.11 -6.04 -8.98
C PHE A 168 0.85 -4.99 -8.17
N ALA A 169 0.95 -3.76 -8.69
CA ALA A 169 1.51 -2.60 -8.01
C ALA A 169 0.38 -1.89 -7.24
N MET A 170 0.33 -2.13 -5.94
CA MET A 170 -0.78 -1.71 -5.09
C MET A 170 -0.41 -0.43 -4.36
N ASP A 171 -0.76 0.71 -4.95
CA ASP A 171 -0.63 2.02 -4.33
C ASP A 171 -1.68 2.19 -3.22
N ARG A 172 -1.47 3.08 -2.27
CA ARG A 172 -2.35 3.31 -1.10
C ARG A 172 -2.51 2.08 -0.22
N ALA A 173 -1.49 1.25 -0.08
CA ALA A 173 -1.50 0.20 0.91
C ALA A 173 -1.34 0.78 2.33
N GLY A 174 -2.12 0.27 3.28
CA GLY A 174 -2.14 0.76 4.65
C GLY A 174 -3.11 1.94 4.86
N LEU A 175 -2.79 2.78 5.83
CA LEU A 175 -3.54 3.99 6.19
C LEU A 175 -3.29 5.10 5.16
N VAL A 176 -4.36 5.74 4.70
CA VAL A 176 -4.30 6.68 3.56
C VAL A 176 -4.56 8.14 3.95
N GLY A 177 -4.76 8.39 5.24
CA GLY A 177 -4.94 9.76 5.73
C GLY A 177 -6.26 10.37 5.32
N GLU A 178 -6.16 11.48 4.58
CA GLU A 178 -7.29 12.33 4.22
C GLU A 178 -8.26 11.69 3.21
N ASP A 179 -7.87 10.62 2.51
CA ASP A 179 -8.77 9.92 1.59
C ASP A 179 -9.89 9.16 2.31
N GLY A 180 -9.74 8.89 3.61
CA GLY A 180 -10.77 8.36 4.49
C GLY A 180 -11.07 6.86 4.32
N PRO A 181 -12.14 6.36 5.00
CA PRO A 181 -12.41 4.93 5.14
C PRO A 181 -12.64 4.19 3.82
N THR A 182 -13.10 4.87 2.76
CA THR A 182 -13.33 4.26 1.45
C THR A 182 -12.06 3.94 0.67
N HIS A 183 -10.91 4.45 1.11
CA HIS A 183 -9.63 4.31 0.42
C HIS A 183 -8.57 3.55 1.22
N MET A 184 -8.86 3.14 2.47
CA MET A 184 -7.92 2.39 3.31
C MET A 184 -7.49 1.08 2.66
N GLY A 185 -6.18 0.91 2.48
CA GLY A 185 -5.56 -0.29 1.92
C GLY A 185 -5.15 -1.27 3.01
N LEU A 186 -6.09 -1.66 3.88
CA LEU A 186 -5.80 -2.45 5.08
C LEU A 186 -5.94 -3.95 4.89
N TYR A 187 -6.69 -4.40 3.87
CA TYR A 187 -7.08 -5.80 3.72
C TYR A 187 -6.23 -6.59 2.71
N ASP A 188 -5.35 -5.89 1.96
CA ASP A 188 -4.56 -6.47 0.88
C ASP A 188 -3.63 -7.59 1.31
N ILE A 189 -2.98 -7.46 2.47
CA ILE A 189 -2.15 -8.53 3.03
C ILE A 189 -3.00 -9.78 3.25
N ALA A 190 -4.14 -9.64 3.93
CA ALA A 190 -5.00 -10.75 4.30
C ALA A 190 -5.48 -11.53 3.07
N TYR A 191 -6.00 -10.85 2.03
CA TYR A 191 -6.54 -11.55 0.87
C TYR A 191 -5.46 -12.03 -0.11
N MET A 192 -4.32 -11.35 -0.22
CA MET A 192 -3.23 -11.78 -1.09
C MET A 192 -2.43 -12.96 -0.52
N LEU A 193 -2.26 -13.04 0.80
CA LEU A 193 -1.61 -14.20 1.45
C LEU A 193 -2.37 -15.49 1.19
N ALA A 194 -3.70 -15.44 1.05
CA ALA A 194 -4.54 -16.59 0.77
C ALA A 194 -4.38 -17.17 -0.65
N VAL A 195 -3.85 -16.38 -1.62
CA VAL A 195 -3.75 -16.80 -3.03
C VAL A 195 -2.56 -17.73 -3.24
N PRO A 196 -2.75 -18.97 -3.72
CA PRO A 196 -1.64 -19.87 -4.02
C PRO A 196 -0.68 -19.31 -5.07
N GLY A 197 0.62 -19.51 -4.90
CA GLY A 197 1.65 -19.04 -5.85
C GLY A 197 1.88 -17.53 -5.89
N MET A 198 1.05 -16.71 -5.22
CA MET A 198 1.24 -15.27 -5.09
C MET A 198 2.50 -14.96 -4.29
N VAL A 199 3.35 -14.11 -4.82
CA VAL A 199 4.41 -13.44 -4.05
C VAL A 199 3.87 -12.14 -3.49
N VAL A 200 4.01 -11.92 -2.17
CA VAL A 200 3.54 -10.71 -1.50
C VAL A 200 4.71 -9.98 -0.88
N THR A 201 4.89 -8.70 -1.25
CA THR A 201 6.03 -7.89 -0.80
C THR A 201 5.60 -6.50 -0.32
N ALA A 202 6.37 -5.97 0.65
CA ALA A 202 6.16 -4.65 1.22
C ALA A 202 7.52 -3.97 1.46
N PRO A 203 7.90 -2.96 0.68
CA PRO A 203 9.17 -2.25 0.83
C PRO A 203 9.18 -1.32 2.04
N LYS A 204 10.31 -1.21 2.74
CA LYS A 204 10.53 -0.24 3.82
C LYS A 204 10.74 1.19 3.31
N ASN A 205 11.23 1.33 2.07
CA ASN A 205 11.53 2.61 1.42
C ASN A 205 11.44 2.50 -0.11
N ALA A 206 11.63 3.61 -0.81
CA ALA A 206 11.50 3.64 -2.25
C ALA A 206 12.65 2.92 -2.99
N THR A 207 13.86 2.92 -2.45
CA THR A 207 14.97 2.15 -3.01
C THR A 207 14.63 0.65 -3.01
N GLU A 208 14.11 0.15 -1.91
CA GLU A 208 13.67 -1.24 -1.80
C GLU A 208 12.46 -1.54 -2.71
N MET A 209 11.53 -0.58 -2.88
CA MET A 209 10.42 -0.71 -3.83
C MET A 209 10.91 -0.94 -5.27
N ILE A 210 11.92 -0.18 -5.70
CA ILE A 210 12.51 -0.35 -7.04
C ILE A 210 13.19 -1.72 -7.17
N GLY A 211 13.95 -2.13 -6.15
CA GLY A 211 14.60 -3.44 -6.12
C GLY A 211 13.60 -4.60 -6.19
N LEU A 212 12.48 -4.51 -5.47
CA LEU A 212 11.39 -5.49 -5.54
C LEU A 212 10.67 -5.48 -6.89
N LEU A 213 10.49 -4.30 -7.51
CA LEU A 213 9.94 -4.21 -8.86
C LEU A 213 10.86 -4.87 -9.90
N ARG A 214 12.19 -4.72 -9.77
CA ARG A 214 13.16 -5.46 -10.59
C ARG A 214 13.05 -6.97 -10.37
N SER A 215 12.91 -7.41 -9.13
CA SER A 215 12.71 -8.83 -8.80
C SER A 215 11.42 -9.38 -9.44
N ALA A 216 10.34 -8.59 -9.38
CA ALA A 216 9.08 -8.93 -10.02
C ALA A 216 9.22 -9.07 -11.55
N LEU A 217 9.91 -8.11 -12.20
CA LEU A 217 10.15 -8.12 -13.66
C LEU A 217 11.05 -9.29 -14.12
N ALA A 218 11.99 -9.71 -13.30
CA ALA A 218 12.87 -10.85 -13.58
C ALA A 218 12.14 -12.21 -13.44
N ARG A 219 11.02 -12.25 -12.73
CA ARG A 219 10.27 -13.48 -12.45
C ARG A 219 9.54 -13.96 -13.72
N LYS A 220 9.57 -15.24 -14.00
CA LYS A 220 8.98 -15.83 -15.21
C LYS A 220 7.59 -16.42 -14.98
N GLU A 221 7.26 -16.78 -13.77
CA GLU A 221 6.05 -17.52 -13.40
C GLU A 221 5.43 -16.96 -12.11
N GLY A 222 4.12 -17.03 -12.03
CA GLY A 222 3.30 -16.69 -10.87
C GLY A 222 3.16 -15.18 -10.63
N PRO A 223 2.06 -14.79 -10.01
CA PRO A 223 1.76 -13.39 -9.73
C PRO A 223 2.66 -12.81 -8.63
N PHE A 224 2.87 -11.50 -8.71
CA PHE A 224 3.68 -10.75 -7.78
C PHE A 224 2.95 -9.50 -7.30
N CYS A 225 2.76 -9.36 -5.99
CA CYS A 225 2.16 -8.21 -5.34
C CYS A 225 3.26 -7.34 -4.72
N LEU A 226 3.30 -6.07 -5.12
CA LEU A 226 4.14 -5.02 -4.57
C LEU A 226 3.24 -3.95 -3.95
N ARG A 227 3.13 -3.92 -2.62
CA ARG A 227 2.30 -2.96 -1.89
C ARG A 227 3.13 -1.82 -1.32
N TYR A 228 2.71 -0.57 -1.50
CA TYR A 228 3.40 0.63 -0.99
C TYR A 228 2.41 1.74 -0.62
N PRO A 229 2.80 2.65 0.30
CA PRO A 229 1.88 3.61 0.89
C PRO A 229 1.67 4.85 0.02
N ARG A 230 0.64 5.62 0.33
CA ARG A 230 0.51 7.02 -0.06
C ARG A 230 1.30 7.89 0.93
N ASP A 231 2.59 8.07 0.70
CA ASP A 231 3.45 8.88 1.56
C ASP A 231 4.68 9.40 0.81
N ALA A 232 5.43 10.32 1.44
CA ALA A 232 6.77 10.65 1.01
C ALA A 232 7.74 9.51 1.36
N THR A 233 8.77 9.32 0.53
CA THR A 233 9.81 8.34 0.85
C THR A 233 10.65 8.83 2.04
N PRO A 234 11.11 7.95 2.92
CA PRO A 234 11.92 8.36 4.08
C PRO A 234 13.33 8.81 3.70
N ASP A 235 13.82 8.42 2.53
CA ASP A 235 15.19 8.65 2.06
C ASP A 235 15.23 9.22 0.64
N ALA A 236 16.35 9.84 0.29
CA ALA A 236 16.67 10.22 -1.06
C ALA A 236 17.02 8.98 -1.90
N ILE A 237 16.58 8.95 -3.15
CA ILE A 237 16.78 7.82 -4.03
C ILE A 237 18.01 8.06 -4.89
N GLY A 238 18.89 7.07 -4.94
CA GLY A 238 20.00 7.02 -5.87
C GLY A 238 19.54 6.77 -7.32
N PRO A 239 20.47 6.75 -8.29
CA PRO A 239 20.12 6.46 -9.68
C PRO A 239 19.42 5.11 -9.82
N ILE A 240 18.20 5.12 -10.34
CA ILE A 240 17.33 3.93 -10.48
C ILE A 240 18.03 2.78 -11.22
N ALA A 241 18.81 3.11 -12.25
CA ALA A 241 19.55 2.13 -13.05
C ALA A 241 20.58 1.32 -12.24
N LYS A 242 21.03 1.83 -11.07
CA LYS A 242 22.02 1.17 -10.21
C LYS A 242 21.39 0.36 -9.07
N ILE A 243 20.08 0.44 -8.90
CA ILE A 243 19.39 -0.33 -7.86
C ILE A 243 19.20 -1.76 -8.35
N GLU A 244 19.76 -2.71 -7.62
CA GLU A 244 19.69 -4.13 -7.97
C GLU A 244 18.37 -4.78 -7.53
N ALA A 245 18.07 -5.93 -8.13
CA ALA A 245 16.94 -6.75 -7.71
C ALA A 245 17.16 -7.32 -6.31
N ILE A 246 16.12 -7.34 -5.51
CA ILE A 246 16.15 -7.95 -4.17
C ILE A 246 16.06 -9.49 -4.31
N PRO A 247 16.93 -10.26 -3.63
CA PRO A 247 16.85 -11.71 -3.66
C PRO A 247 15.48 -12.23 -3.22
N HIS A 248 14.98 -13.24 -3.92
CA HIS A 248 13.68 -13.85 -3.64
C HIS A 248 13.61 -14.42 -2.22
N ALA A 249 12.47 -14.24 -1.56
CA ALA A 249 12.21 -14.75 -0.20
C ALA A 249 13.28 -14.29 0.83
N SER A 250 13.82 -13.08 0.71
CA SER A 250 14.87 -12.60 1.61
C SER A 250 14.38 -11.51 2.55
N TRP A 251 14.67 -11.66 3.83
CA TRP A 251 14.50 -10.64 4.86
C TRP A 251 15.83 -9.92 5.14
N GLU A 252 15.81 -8.95 6.05
CA GLU A 252 16.99 -8.17 6.45
C GLU A 252 16.92 -7.83 7.93
N ILE A 253 17.97 -8.15 8.70
CA ILE A 253 18.10 -7.64 10.07
C ILE A 253 18.57 -6.18 9.96
N VAL A 254 17.71 -5.24 10.30
CA VAL A 254 18.01 -3.80 10.24
C VAL A 254 18.52 -3.23 11.56
N ARG A 255 18.30 -3.95 12.67
CA ARG A 255 18.84 -3.65 13.98
C ARG A 255 19.06 -4.93 14.77
N LYS A 256 20.22 -5.07 15.36
CA LYS A 256 20.53 -6.16 16.29
C LYS A 256 21.10 -5.57 17.58
N PRO A 257 20.67 -6.02 18.78
CA PRO A 257 21.27 -5.59 20.03
C PRO A 257 22.71 -6.13 20.17
N GLN A 258 23.55 -5.50 21.02
CA GLN A 258 24.97 -5.87 21.17
C GLN A 258 25.18 -7.30 21.70
N ALA A 259 24.30 -7.79 22.56
CA ALA A 259 24.26 -9.18 22.99
C ALA A 259 22.87 -9.56 23.52
N VAL A 260 22.42 -10.77 23.22
CA VAL A 260 21.29 -11.45 23.87
C VAL A 260 21.90 -12.71 24.51
N ALA A 261 22.14 -12.67 25.81
CA ALA A 261 22.77 -13.78 26.51
C ALA A 261 21.83 -14.99 26.71
N ASP A 262 20.53 -14.79 26.55
CA ASP A 262 19.49 -15.77 26.84
C ASP A 262 18.34 -15.58 25.84
N ALA A 263 18.09 -16.59 25.02
CA ALA A 263 17.05 -16.56 23.99
C ALA A 263 15.63 -16.33 24.57
N GLU A 264 15.37 -16.80 25.79
CA GLU A 264 14.08 -16.58 26.47
C GLU A 264 13.82 -15.08 26.77
N LYS A 265 14.88 -14.27 26.84
CA LYS A 265 14.81 -12.83 27.02
C LYS A 265 14.84 -12.05 25.71
N GLY A 266 15.27 -12.69 24.63
CA GLY A 266 15.36 -12.09 23.31
C GLY A 266 14.00 -11.70 22.77
N ILE A 267 13.89 -10.49 22.23
CA ILE A 267 12.69 -9.96 21.58
C ILE A 267 13.03 -9.68 20.12
N ALA A 268 12.21 -10.16 19.19
CA ALA A 268 12.28 -9.75 17.79
C ALA A 268 11.01 -9.04 17.35
N ILE A 269 11.17 -7.95 16.60
CA ILE A 269 10.09 -7.28 15.88
C ILE A 269 10.22 -7.67 14.41
N LEU A 270 9.24 -8.40 13.90
CA LEU A 270 9.06 -8.69 12.48
C LEU A 270 8.23 -7.55 11.87
N ALA A 271 8.91 -6.60 11.24
CA ALA A 271 8.29 -5.36 10.75
C ALA A 271 8.02 -5.43 9.25
N VAL A 272 6.80 -5.06 8.84
CA VAL A 272 6.33 -5.09 7.45
C VAL A 272 6.41 -3.70 6.83
N GLY A 273 7.19 -3.55 5.77
CA GLY A 273 7.22 -2.36 4.94
C GLY A 273 7.49 -1.07 5.73
N THR A 274 6.57 -0.12 5.66
CA THR A 274 6.65 1.19 6.34
C THR A 274 6.79 1.09 7.86
N MET A 275 6.47 -0.06 8.46
CA MET A 275 6.60 -0.27 9.90
C MET A 275 8.04 -0.54 10.36
N VAL A 276 8.99 -0.68 9.44
CA VAL A 276 10.40 -0.92 9.78
C VAL A 276 11.01 0.26 10.53
N LEU A 277 10.85 1.49 10.03
CA LEU A 277 11.42 2.68 10.67
C LEU A 277 10.80 2.98 12.04
N PRO A 278 9.46 2.98 12.21
CA PRO A 278 8.86 3.09 13.54
C PRO A 278 9.31 1.99 14.51
N SER A 279 9.54 0.77 14.02
CA SER A 279 10.02 -0.34 14.85
C SER A 279 11.49 -0.15 15.31
N ILE A 280 12.35 0.41 14.46
CA ILE A 280 13.73 0.78 14.86
C ILE A 280 13.66 1.85 15.96
N ALA A 281 12.87 2.91 15.74
CA ALA A 281 12.72 3.98 16.73
C ALA A 281 12.10 3.45 18.05
N ALA A 282 11.15 2.54 17.98
CA ALA A 282 10.58 1.88 19.16
C ALA A 282 11.63 1.07 19.94
N ALA A 283 12.49 0.35 19.22
CA ALA A 283 13.59 -0.39 19.84
C ALA A 283 14.65 0.52 20.50
N GLU A 284 14.84 1.74 19.97
CA GLU A 284 15.67 2.77 20.61
C GLU A 284 15.02 3.31 21.90
N LEU A 285 13.70 3.56 21.89
CA LEU A 285 12.93 3.98 23.08
C LEU A 285 12.94 2.91 24.19
N LEU A 286 13.00 1.64 23.84
CA LEU A 286 13.11 0.54 24.79
C LEU A 286 14.51 0.46 25.43
N GLY A 287 15.54 0.86 24.72
CA GLY A 287 16.91 0.96 25.21
C GLY A 287 17.50 -0.36 25.71
N ALA A 288 18.29 -0.28 26.78
CA ALA A 288 18.95 -1.44 27.38
C ALA A 288 17.99 -2.37 28.15
N ASP A 289 16.81 -1.88 28.53
CA ASP A 289 15.82 -2.65 29.30
C ASP A 289 15.22 -3.81 28.49
N ALA A 290 15.25 -3.68 27.15
CA ALA A 290 14.73 -4.69 26.24
C ALA A 290 15.64 -4.82 25.00
N PRO A 291 16.47 -5.84 24.90
CA PRO A 291 17.29 -6.09 23.73
C PRO A 291 16.42 -6.55 22.56
N VAL A 292 16.08 -5.63 21.66
CA VAL A 292 15.19 -5.87 20.53
C VAL A 292 15.97 -6.01 19.22
N THR A 293 15.76 -7.12 18.52
CA THR A 293 16.15 -7.31 17.12
C THR A 293 15.01 -6.80 16.23
N VAL A 294 15.29 -5.99 15.21
CA VAL A 294 14.29 -5.56 14.21
C VAL A 294 14.61 -6.17 12.86
N VAL A 295 13.62 -6.85 12.29
CA VAL A 295 13.72 -7.56 11.01
C VAL A 295 12.78 -6.91 10.01
N ASN A 296 13.31 -6.53 8.85
CA ASN A 296 12.54 -6.07 7.70
C ASN A 296 11.98 -7.29 6.93
N CYS A 297 10.71 -7.57 7.11
CA CYS A 297 9.99 -8.65 6.44
C CYS A 297 9.48 -8.18 5.08
N ARG A 298 10.38 -7.80 4.15
CA ARG A 298 10.04 -7.26 2.83
C ARG A 298 9.34 -8.27 1.90
N TYR A 299 9.53 -9.58 2.13
CA TYR A 299 8.75 -10.66 1.54
C TYR A 299 7.83 -11.25 2.62
N LEU A 300 6.52 -11.13 2.44
CA LEU A 300 5.51 -11.70 3.32
C LEU A 300 5.21 -13.14 2.91
N LYS A 301 5.23 -13.37 1.59
CA LYS A 301 5.03 -14.69 0.98
C LYS A 301 5.87 -14.81 -0.31
N PRO A 302 6.72 -15.82 -0.44
CA PRO A 302 7.14 -16.67 0.65
C PRO A 302 7.96 -15.86 1.68
N HIS A 303 7.89 -16.25 2.96
CA HIS A 303 8.75 -15.69 3.99
C HIS A 303 10.17 -16.26 3.91
N ASP A 304 11.13 -15.61 4.55
CA ASP A 304 12.52 -16.10 4.64
C ASP A 304 12.63 -17.18 5.74
N GLU A 305 12.48 -18.44 5.37
CA GLU A 305 12.55 -19.57 6.31
C GLU A 305 13.88 -19.63 7.08
N LYS A 306 15.01 -19.38 6.39
CA LYS A 306 16.34 -19.43 7.01
C LYS A 306 16.53 -18.31 8.03
N MET A 307 16.09 -17.10 7.69
CA MET A 307 16.15 -15.97 8.60
C MET A 307 15.21 -16.17 9.78
N LEU A 308 14.01 -16.70 9.55
CA LEU A 308 13.05 -16.99 10.61
C LEU A 308 13.61 -17.99 11.60
N ASP A 309 14.20 -19.09 11.13
CA ASP A 309 14.87 -20.09 11.99
C ASP A 309 15.99 -19.46 12.83
N ALA A 310 16.80 -18.60 12.22
CA ALA A 310 17.88 -17.92 12.93
C ALA A 310 17.33 -16.96 14.02
N ILE A 311 16.26 -16.23 13.73
CA ILE A 311 15.58 -15.33 14.67
C ILE A 311 14.99 -16.12 15.85
N LEU A 312 14.32 -17.25 15.62
CA LEU A 312 13.70 -18.06 16.66
C LEU A 312 14.70 -18.73 17.62
N ARG A 313 15.93 -19.00 17.15
CA ARG A 313 17.00 -19.49 18.02
C ARG A 313 17.48 -18.45 19.04
N GLU A 314 17.42 -17.17 18.71
CA GLU A 314 17.90 -16.08 19.55
C GLU A 314 16.77 -15.34 20.30
N ASN A 315 15.51 -15.54 19.89
CA ASN A 315 14.37 -14.75 20.40
C ASN A 315 13.13 -15.64 20.54
N LYS A 316 12.55 -15.70 21.75
CA LYS A 316 11.30 -16.40 22.03
C LYS A 316 10.09 -15.48 22.13
N LYS A 317 10.29 -14.18 22.09
CA LYS A 317 9.26 -13.13 22.15
C LYS A 317 9.22 -12.42 20.80
N ILE A 318 8.15 -12.63 20.04
CA ILE A 318 8.03 -12.14 18.67
C ILE A 318 6.84 -11.18 18.57
N LEU A 319 7.10 -9.92 18.22
CA LEU A 319 6.07 -8.96 17.84
C LEU A 319 6.07 -8.81 16.32
N VAL A 320 4.95 -9.07 15.66
CA VAL A 320 4.78 -8.83 14.23
C VAL A 320 4.03 -7.52 14.04
N VAL A 321 4.65 -6.56 13.33
CA VAL A 321 4.09 -5.21 13.16
C VAL A 321 3.79 -4.96 11.68
N GLU A 322 2.52 -4.68 11.38
CA GLU A 322 2.03 -4.44 10.02
C GLU A 322 1.08 -3.25 9.93
N GLU A 323 1.18 -2.48 8.86
CA GLU A 323 0.20 -1.46 8.50
C GLU A 323 -0.89 -2.11 7.63
N GLY A 324 -1.68 -2.93 8.27
CA GLY A 324 -2.77 -3.74 7.73
C GLY A 324 -3.68 -4.18 8.87
N THR A 325 -4.83 -4.78 8.56
CA THR A 325 -5.71 -5.36 9.59
C THR A 325 -5.01 -6.49 10.33
N VAL A 326 -5.19 -6.55 11.64
CA VAL A 326 -4.70 -7.69 12.45
C VAL A 326 -5.45 -8.99 12.15
N VAL A 327 -6.65 -8.89 11.59
CA VAL A 327 -7.48 -10.04 11.25
C VAL A 327 -6.96 -10.67 9.96
N ASN A 328 -6.45 -11.90 10.08
CA ASN A 328 -5.87 -12.67 8.97
C ASN A 328 -4.70 -11.97 8.23
N GLY A 329 -4.08 -10.95 8.85
CA GLY A 329 -2.90 -10.27 8.32
C GLY A 329 -1.63 -11.12 8.44
N PHE A 330 -0.49 -10.49 8.17
CA PHE A 330 0.81 -11.16 8.25
C PHE A 330 1.14 -11.64 9.66
N GLY A 331 0.75 -10.88 10.70
CA GLY A 331 0.93 -11.29 12.10
C GLY A 331 0.19 -12.57 12.44
N ALA A 332 -1.06 -12.71 12.00
CA ALA A 332 -1.84 -13.93 12.18
C ALA A 332 -1.23 -15.12 11.40
N HIS A 333 -0.76 -14.88 10.17
CA HIS A 333 -0.08 -15.88 9.36
C HIS A 333 1.22 -16.37 10.05
N MET A 334 2.08 -15.44 10.50
CA MET A 334 3.34 -15.78 11.17
C MET A 334 3.12 -16.48 12.51
N ALA A 335 2.07 -16.14 13.26
CA ALA A 335 1.73 -16.85 14.49
C ALA A 335 1.44 -18.34 14.22
N SER A 336 0.70 -18.64 13.14
CA SER A 336 0.45 -20.02 12.71
C SER A 336 1.72 -20.74 12.26
N VAL A 337 2.56 -20.07 11.44
CA VAL A 337 3.83 -20.65 10.96
C VAL A 337 4.78 -20.93 12.12
N ILE A 338 4.98 -19.94 13.00
CA ILE A 338 5.92 -20.09 14.14
C ILE A 338 5.44 -21.16 15.12
N ALA A 339 4.14 -21.27 15.36
CA ALA A 339 3.60 -22.30 16.24
C ALA A 339 3.90 -23.73 15.76
N THR A 340 4.09 -23.95 14.45
CA THR A 340 4.50 -25.25 13.90
C THR A 340 6.00 -25.51 13.99
N ILE A 341 6.82 -24.44 13.98
CA ILE A 341 8.29 -24.52 14.02
C ILE A 341 8.78 -24.56 15.47
N ASP A 342 8.29 -23.66 16.29
CA ASP A 342 8.67 -23.48 17.69
C ASP A 342 7.45 -23.10 18.55
N PRO A 343 6.73 -24.09 19.09
CA PRO A 343 5.55 -23.87 19.95
C PRO A 343 5.87 -23.10 21.25
N SER A 344 7.15 -22.96 21.63
CA SER A 344 7.55 -22.22 22.84
C SER A 344 7.65 -20.72 22.61
N ALA A 345 7.68 -20.26 21.35
CA ALA A 345 7.74 -18.84 21.02
C ALA A 345 6.42 -18.13 21.27
N HIS A 346 6.47 -17.02 21.98
CA HIS A 346 5.30 -16.15 22.22
C HIS A 346 5.17 -15.11 21.10
N VAL A 347 4.20 -15.31 20.23
CA VAL A 347 3.95 -14.43 19.07
C VAL A 347 2.77 -13.52 19.31
N VAL A 348 2.96 -12.23 19.07
CA VAL A 348 1.90 -11.20 19.18
C VAL A 348 1.80 -10.44 17.87
N ALA A 349 0.62 -10.39 17.27
CA ALA A 349 0.31 -9.53 16.14
C ALA A 349 -0.01 -8.10 16.61
N HIS A 350 0.45 -7.12 15.86
CA HIS A 350 0.16 -5.70 16.07
C HIS A 350 -0.02 -5.00 14.73
N GLY A 351 -1.19 -4.44 14.51
CA GLY A 351 -1.61 -3.77 13.29
C GLY A 351 -2.87 -2.94 13.54
N VAL A 352 -3.57 -2.60 12.48
CA VAL A 352 -4.83 -1.85 12.59
C VAL A 352 -5.91 -2.76 13.19
N PRO A 353 -6.64 -2.31 14.23
CA PRO A 353 -7.70 -3.08 14.86
C PRO A 353 -8.86 -3.37 13.89
N ASP A 354 -9.77 -4.30 14.29
CA ASP A 354 -10.94 -4.69 13.50
C ASP A 354 -12.03 -3.61 13.54
N GLU A 355 -11.72 -2.46 12.92
CA GLU A 355 -12.62 -1.32 12.83
C GLU A 355 -12.35 -0.50 11.56
N PHE A 356 -13.36 0.26 11.11
CA PHE A 356 -13.18 1.23 10.04
C PHE A 356 -12.50 2.49 10.57
N ILE A 357 -11.39 2.89 9.91
CA ILE A 357 -10.60 4.04 10.35
C ILE A 357 -11.14 5.32 9.69
N GLU A 358 -11.46 6.29 10.52
CA GLU A 358 -11.96 7.60 10.08
C GLU A 358 -10.87 8.44 9.40
N GLN A 359 -11.32 9.40 8.61
CA GLN A 359 -10.47 10.37 7.94
C GLN A 359 -9.70 11.23 8.96
N ALA A 360 -8.38 11.27 8.82
CA ALA A 360 -7.47 12.11 9.62
C ALA A 360 -6.11 12.22 8.90
N PRO A 361 -5.19 13.10 9.31
CA PRO A 361 -3.80 12.99 8.86
C PRO A 361 -3.21 11.61 9.19
N ARG A 362 -2.50 10.99 8.23
CA ARG A 362 -1.97 9.63 8.37
C ARG A 362 -1.14 9.42 9.64
N THR A 363 -0.36 10.43 10.06
CA THR A 363 0.40 10.37 11.32
C THR A 363 -0.48 10.21 12.56
N LYS A 364 -1.67 10.84 12.56
CA LYS A 364 -2.65 10.67 13.65
C LYS A 364 -3.31 9.30 13.60
N GLN A 365 -3.58 8.77 12.41
CA GLN A 365 -4.12 7.41 12.25
C GLN A 365 -3.12 6.36 12.73
N LEU A 366 -1.83 6.49 12.39
CA LEU A 366 -0.77 5.62 12.89
C LEU A 366 -0.65 5.66 14.41
N ALA A 367 -0.66 6.86 15.01
CA ALA A 367 -0.61 7.02 16.47
C ALA A 367 -1.85 6.42 17.15
N ALA A 368 -3.05 6.63 16.60
CA ALA A 368 -4.28 6.05 17.14
C ALA A 368 -4.30 4.52 17.07
N ALA A 369 -3.74 3.93 16.00
CA ALA A 369 -3.57 2.48 15.87
C ALA A 369 -2.37 1.94 16.69
N GLY A 370 -1.61 2.80 17.36
CA GLY A 370 -0.39 2.40 18.10
C GLY A 370 0.75 1.94 17.20
N LEU A 371 0.77 2.36 15.94
CA LEU A 371 1.76 1.97 14.93
C LEU A 371 2.90 3.00 14.78
N ASP A 372 2.92 4.03 15.61
CA ASP A 372 4.09 4.90 15.77
C ASP A 372 5.13 4.28 16.73
N ALA A 373 6.29 4.90 16.85
CA ALA A 373 7.38 4.40 17.70
C ALA A 373 6.96 4.23 19.17
N ILE A 374 6.16 5.17 19.68
CA ILE A 374 5.69 5.13 21.07
C ILE A 374 4.72 3.96 21.27
N GLY A 375 3.72 3.83 20.39
CA GLY A 375 2.73 2.76 20.46
C GLY A 375 3.36 1.37 20.33
N ILE A 376 4.29 1.19 19.38
CA ILE A 376 5.02 -0.08 19.21
C ILE A 376 5.85 -0.40 20.45
N SER A 377 6.57 0.59 21.05
CA SER A 377 7.35 0.38 22.26
C SER A 377 6.46 -0.02 23.47
N MET A 378 5.30 0.63 23.60
CA MET A 378 4.30 0.27 24.61
C MET A 378 3.75 -1.14 24.39
N ARG A 379 3.47 -1.52 23.13
CA ARG A 379 3.00 -2.85 22.80
C ARG A 379 4.00 -3.94 23.17
N VAL A 380 5.31 -3.71 22.92
CA VAL A 380 6.37 -4.62 23.35
C VAL A 380 6.36 -4.79 24.87
N ARG A 381 6.29 -3.68 25.63
CA ARG A 381 6.25 -3.73 27.11
C ARG A 381 5.04 -4.52 27.61
N LEU A 382 3.87 -4.22 27.11
CA LEU A 382 2.62 -4.89 27.52
C LEU A 382 2.63 -6.38 27.13
N ALA A 383 3.01 -6.70 25.89
CA ALA A 383 2.97 -8.06 25.40
C ALA A 383 3.93 -9.00 26.14
N PHE A 384 5.10 -8.49 26.55
CA PHE A 384 6.16 -9.31 27.11
C PHE A 384 6.46 -9.05 28.60
N GLY A 385 5.57 -8.32 29.29
CA GLY A 385 5.64 -8.11 30.74
C GLY A 385 6.86 -7.33 31.18
N LEU A 386 7.34 -6.35 30.36
CA LEU A 386 8.46 -5.51 30.73
C LEU A 386 7.95 -4.39 31.69
N GLU A 387 8.58 -4.24 32.85
CA GLU A 387 8.20 -3.20 33.77
C GLU A 387 8.30 -1.81 33.13
N THR A 388 7.27 -1.00 33.32
CA THR A 388 7.34 0.43 33.03
C THR A 388 8.21 1.06 34.08
N GLY A 389 9.46 1.42 33.76
CA GLY A 389 10.30 2.20 34.64
C GLY A 389 9.50 3.37 35.22
N ARG A 390 9.70 3.67 36.52
CA ARG A 390 8.99 4.70 37.28
C ARG A 390 9.08 6.09 36.66
N SER A 391 8.44 6.34 35.55
CA SER A 391 8.17 7.70 35.02
C SER A 391 7.32 7.64 33.77
N SER A 392 6.04 7.39 33.91
CA SER A 392 5.01 8.05 33.10
C SER A 392 3.62 7.63 33.62
N ARG A 393 3.01 8.53 34.36
CA ARG A 393 1.56 8.55 34.52
C ARG A 393 0.94 8.90 33.16
N LEU A 394 0.70 7.91 32.34
CA LEU A 394 -0.24 8.00 31.25
C LEU A 394 -1.31 6.95 31.52
N ARG A 395 -2.43 7.44 32.04
CA ARG A 395 -3.68 6.68 32.17
C ARG A 395 -4.14 6.32 30.77
N ALA A 396 -4.56 5.06 30.64
CA ALA A 396 -5.33 4.56 29.50
C ALA A 396 -6.48 5.52 29.20
N ILE A 397 -6.59 5.92 27.95
CA ILE A 397 -7.80 6.45 27.33
C ILE A 397 -8.33 5.36 26.42
#